data_bd68e12f29d0dbf61eb003eef05d08bf
#
_entry.id   bd68e12f29d0dbf61eb003eef05d08bf
#
_cell.length_a   1.000
_cell.length_b   1.000
_cell.length_c   1.000
_cell.angle_alpha   90.00
_cell.angle_beta   90.00
_cell.angle_gamma   90.00
#
_symmetry.space_group_name_H-M   'P 1'
#
loop_
_entity.id
_entity.type
_entity.pdbx_description
1 polymer ?
#
loop_
_entity_poly.entity_id
_entity_poly.type
_entity_poly.pdbx_seq_one_letter_code
_entity_poly.pdbx_strand_id
1 'polypeptide(L)'
;MTVFLFNRSEGFRKSSRDGMLHAAMESVEALAIGIVCATFILILLRRITGETPIDEALGKVIFESVPFSLGVAMARSLLPEQSAESDSSQYLQPIKKRGLRTMIADISATLIGAIIVAFSIAPTDEIPTLAASASSPWLLIIIAASLFISYGIVFAAGFANQHQHHLLNGILPTPIGKTILSYLISLLASALMLWFFNRLSLSDPWFLWLRYTLLLGLPATIGGAAGRLAI
;
A
#
# COMPACT_ATOMS: atom_id res chain seq x y z
N MET A 1 -18.60 -2.92 4.92
CA MET A 1 -19.15 -2.07 5.99
C MET A 1 -18.08 -1.21 6.65
N THR A 2 -16.96 -1.78 7.11
CA THR A 2 -15.87 -1.07 7.82
C THR A 2 -15.26 0.05 6.97
N VAL A 3 -14.94 -0.20 5.69
CA VAL A 3 -14.39 0.82 4.76
C VAL A 3 -15.36 2.00 4.58
N PHE A 4 -16.66 1.73 4.47
CA PHE A 4 -17.69 2.77 4.37
C PHE A 4 -17.78 3.62 5.64
N LEU A 5 -17.63 3.01 6.83
CA LEU A 5 -17.64 3.74 8.10
C LEU A 5 -16.41 4.65 8.25
N PHE A 6 -15.23 4.21 7.82
CA PHE A 6 -14.04 5.05 7.79
C PHE A 6 -14.22 6.27 6.89
N ASN A 7 -14.65 6.07 5.65
CA ASN A 7 -14.86 7.16 4.72
C ASN A 7 -16.01 8.09 5.13
N ARG A 8 -17.03 7.60 5.85
CA ARG A 8 -18.13 8.42 6.38
C ARG A 8 -17.66 9.34 7.52
N SER A 9 -16.65 9.00 8.29
CA SER A 9 -16.18 9.83 9.40
C SER A 9 -15.66 11.20 8.95
N GLU A 10 -15.18 11.32 7.71
CA GLU A 10 -14.75 12.59 7.13
C GLU A 10 -15.91 13.39 6.49
N GLY A 11 -16.95 12.70 6.01
CA GLY A 11 -18.10 13.31 5.33
C GLY A 11 -19.03 14.16 6.20
N PHE A 12 -18.87 14.17 7.54
CA PHE A 12 -19.72 14.96 8.45
C PHE A 12 -19.54 16.49 8.31
N ARG A 13 -18.55 16.95 7.56
CA ARG A 13 -18.28 18.37 7.33
C ARG A 13 -18.98 19.00 6.11
N LYS A 14 -19.54 18.20 5.22
CA LYS A 14 -20.29 18.70 4.04
C LYS A 14 -21.73 18.20 4.05
N SER A 15 -22.64 19.02 3.50
CA SER A 15 -24.08 18.79 3.39
C SER A 15 -24.48 17.31 3.20
N SER A 16 -25.39 16.86 4.02
CA SER A 16 -25.72 15.45 4.38
C SER A 16 -25.99 14.47 3.20
N ARG A 17 -26.26 14.92 2.01
CA ARG A 17 -26.58 14.04 0.85
C ARG A 17 -25.41 13.84 -0.09
N ASP A 18 -24.66 14.91 -0.37
CA ASP A 18 -23.48 14.85 -1.24
C ASP A 18 -22.32 14.14 -0.55
N GLY A 19 -22.19 14.30 0.78
CA GLY A 19 -21.19 13.61 1.58
C GLY A 19 -21.35 12.08 1.65
N MET A 20 -22.60 11.58 1.63
CA MET A 20 -22.85 10.13 1.66
C MET A 20 -22.54 9.48 0.29
N LEU A 21 -22.87 10.12 -0.81
CA LEU A 21 -22.55 9.64 -2.14
C LEU A 21 -21.01 9.64 -2.37
N HIS A 22 -20.34 10.69 -1.94
CA HIS A 22 -18.87 10.77 -2.02
C HIS A 22 -18.20 9.65 -1.21
N ALA A 23 -18.60 9.46 0.05
CA ALA A 23 -18.08 8.36 0.88
C ALA A 23 -18.37 6.97 0.29
N ALA A 24 -19.50 6.79 -0.36
CA ALA A 24 -19.85 5.55 -1.05
C ALA A 24 -18.93 5.32 -2.27
N MET A 25 -18.71 6.34 -3.09
CA MET A 25 -17.80 6.25 -4.24
C MET A 25 -16.36 5.93 -3.83
N GLU A 26 -15.84 6.61 -2.82
CA GLU A 26 -14.52 6.34 -2.26
C GLU A 26 -14.39 4.92 -1.69
N SER A 27 -15.47 4.43 -1.06
CA SER A 27 -15.49 3.06 -0.52
C SER A 27 -15.46 2.02 -1.64
N VAL A 28 -16.19 2.26 -2.74
CA VAL A 28 -16.18 1.39 -3.91
C VAL A 28 -14.80 1.39 -4.58
N GLU A 29 -14.17 2.56 -4.69
CA GLU A 29 -12.82 2.68 -5.24
C GLU A 29 -11.79 1.94 -4.38
N ALA A 30 -11.83 2.11 -3.06
CA ALA A 30 -10.94 1.40 -2.14
C ALA A 30 -11.13 -0.13 -2.21
N LEU A 31 -12.38 -0.59 -2.34
CA LEU A 31 -12.70 -2.01 -2.53
C LEU A 31 -12.19 -2.53 -3.87
N ALA A 32 -12.38 -1.77 -4.95
CA ALA A 32 -11.89 -2.15 -6.28
C ALA A 32 -10.37 -2.29 -6.31
N ILE A 33 -9.65 -1.31 -5.75
CA ILE A 33 -8.19 -1.37 -5.61
C ILE A 33 -7.78 -2.59 -4.78
N GLY A 34 -8.45 -2.84 -3.65
CA GLY A 34 -8.19 -3.98 -2.78
C GLY A 34 -8.35 -5.33 -3.50
N ILE A 35 -9.42 -5.50 -4.26
CA ILE A 35 -9.69 -6.73 -5.05
C ILE A 35 -8.60 -6.94 -6.11
N VAL A 36 -8.25 -5.91 -6.85
CA VAL A 36 -7.20 -5.99 -7.89
C VAL A 36 -5.86 -6.36 -7.26
N CYS A 37 -5.46 -5.70 -6.19
CA CYS A 37 -4.21 -5.99 -5.48
C CYS A 37 -4.18 -7.41 -4.92
N ALA A 38 -5.25 -7.85 -4.24
CA ALA A 38 -5.37 -9.19 -3.69
C ALA A 38 -5.27 -10.26 -4.79
N THR A 39 -6.03 -10.10 -5.87
CA THR A 39 -6.02 -11.04 -7.01
C THR A 39 -4.60 -11.18 -7.57
N PHE A 40 -3.94 -10.05 -7.78
CA PHE A 40 -2.60 -10.05 -8.35
C PHE A 40 -1.58 -10.76 -7.43
N ILE A 41 -1.63 -10.49 -6.13
CA ILE A 41 -0.74 -11.11 -5.14
C ILE A 41 -0.97 -12.62 -5.06
N LEU A 42 -2.23 -13.05 -5.00
CA LEU A 42 -2.57 -14.47 -4.91
C LEU A 42 -2.10 -15.27 -6.14
N ILE A 43 -2.18 -14.67 -7.33
CA ILE A 43 -1.63 -15.26 -8.56
C ILE A 43 -0.10 -15.32 -8.49
N LEU A 44 0.56 -14.24 -8.08
CA LEU A 44 2.02 -14.14 -8.02
C LEU A 44 2.61 -15.09 -6.97
N LEU A 45 1.95 -15.24 -5.83
CA LEU A 45 2.34 -16.19 -4.78
C LEU A 45 1.89 -17.63 -5.08
N ARG A 46 1.29 -17.88 -6.27
CA ARG A 46 0.76 -19.18 -6.67
C ARG A 46 -0.27 -19.78 -5.71
N ARG A 47 -1.00 -18.93 -5.01
CA ARG A 47 -2.12 -19.34 -4.15
C ARG A 47 -3.39 -19.59 -4.95
N ILE A 48 -3.47 -18.96 -6.14
CA ILE A 48 -4.47 -19.21 -7.17
C ILE A 48 -3.72 -19.65 -8.43
N THR A 49 -4.07 -20.81 -8.94
CA THR A 49 -3.53 -21.40 -10.17
C THR A 49 -4.69 -21.71 -11.12
N GLY A 50 -4.39 -22.10 -12.37
CA GLY A 50 -5.42 -22.51 -13.33
C GLY A 50 -6.23 -23.76 -12.91
N GLU A 51 -5.76 -24.50 -11.91
CA GLU A 51 -6.43 -25.69 -11.36
C GLU A 51 -7.27 -25.36 -10.13
N THR A 52 -7.17 -24.15 -9.57
CA THR A 52 -7.92 -23.76 -8.39
C THR A 52 -9.40 -23.57 -8.75
N PRO A 53 -10.35 -24.22 -8.03
CA PRO A 53 -11.77 -24.02 -8.22
C PRO A 53 -12.17 -22.53 -8.06
N ILE A 54 -13.13 -22.07 -8.87
CA ILE A 54 -13.52 -20.66 -8.92
C ILE A 54 -14.06 -20.16 -7.57
N ASP A 55 -14.83 -21.00 -6.89
CA ASP A 55 -15.39 -20.72 -5.56
C ASP A 55 -14.29 -20.51 -4.51
N GLU A 56 -13.26 -21.35 -4.52
CA GLU A 56 -12.10 -21.22 -3.65
C GLU A 56 -11.27 -19.98 -4.01
N ALA A 57 -11.05 -19.73 -5.30
CA ALA A 57 -10.33 -18.56 -5.78
C ALA A 57 -11.03 -17.25 -5.36
N LEU A 58 -12.35 -17.17 -5.54
CA LEU A 58 -13.16 -16.04 -5.13
C LEU A 58 -13.12 -15.82 -3.60
N GLY A 59 -13.24 -16.90 -2.83
CA GLY A 59 -13.13 -16.83 -1.37
C GLY A 59 -11.80 -16.24 -0.91
N LYS A 60 -10.68 -16.70 -1.49
CA LYS A 60 -9.33 -16.17 -1.21
C LYS A 60 -9.22 -14.69 -1.59
N VAL A 61 -9.69 -14.31 -2.78
CA VAL A 61 -9.65 -12.91 -3.25
C VAL A 61 -10.46 -12.00 -2.33
N ILE A 62 -11.67 -12.39 -1.96
CA ILE A 62 -12.53 -11.58 -1.08
C ILE A 62 -11.84 -11.39 0.29
N PHE A 63 -11.31 -12.46 0.87
CA PHE A 63 -10.67 -12.40 2.18
C PHE A 63 -9.42 -11.53 2.16
N GLU A 64 -8.53 -11.73 1.20
CA GLU A 64 -7.30 -10.96 1.06
C GLU A 64 -7.53 -9.52 0.60
N SER A 65 -8.65 -9.20 -0.04
CA SER A 65 -8.96 -7.82 -0.45
C SER A 65 -9.26 -6.90 0.74
N VAL A 66 -9.68 -7.45 1.88
CA VAL A 66 -10.05 -6.67 3.08
C VAL A 66 -8.89 -5.83 3.62
N PRO A 67 -7.70 -6.39 3.92
CA PRO A 67 -6.57 -5.59 4.42
C PRO A 67 -6.10 -4.53 3.43
N PHE A 68 -6.12 -4.81 2.11
CA PHE A 68 -5.77 -3.82 1.10
C PHE A 68 -6.78 -2.67 1.05
N SER A 69 -8.07 -2.97 1.07
CA SER A 69 -9.13 -1.96 1.07
C SER A 69 -9.11 -1.10 2.34
N LEU A 70 -8.83 -1.72 3.49
CA LEU A 70 -8.64 -1.00 4.75
C LEU A 70 -7.39 -0.11 4.71
N GLY A 71 -6.29 -0.58 4.13
CA GLY A 71 -5.07 0.19 3.94
C GLY A 71 -5.30 1.47 3.14
N VAL A 72 -6.02 1.36 2.02
CA VAL A 72 -6.41 2.50 1.19
C VAL A 72 -7.31 3.47 1.95
N ALA A 73 -8.35 2.97 2.61
CA ALA A 73 -9.28 3.81 3.36
C ALA A 73 -8.62 4.52 4.55
N MET A 74 -7.74 3.84 5.28
CA MET A 74 -7.01 4.46 6.40
C MET A 74 -5.97 5.46 5.93
N ALA A 75 -5.29 5.24 4.81
CA ALA A 75 -4.37 6.21 4.25
C ALA A 75 -5.10 7.53 3.94
N ARG A 76 -6.29 7.47 3.36
CA ARG A 76 -7.13 8.65 3.11
C ARG A 76 -7.59 9.33 4.39
N SER A 77 -8.06 8.58 5.38
CA SER A 77 -8.64 9.16 6.60
C SER A 77 -7.60 9.76 7.55
N LEU A 78 -6.38 9.23 7.58
CA LEU A 78 -5.32 9.69 8.47
C LEU A 78 -4.45 10.80 7.86
N LEU A 79 -4.45 10.92 6.53
CA LEU A 79 -3.70 11.96 5.83
C LEU A 79 -4.68 13.01 5.32
N PRO A 80 -4.64 14.24 5.84
CA PRO A 80 -5.54 15.30 5.40
C PRO A 80 -5.35 15.56 3.91
N GLU A 81 -6.47 15.63 3.20
CA GLU A 81 -6.56 15.95 1.79
C GLU A 81 -5.81 17.26 1.50
N GLN A 82 -4.72 17.20 0.77
CA GLN A 82 -3.92 18.37 0.40
C GLN A 82 -4.62 19.27 -0.64
N SER A 83 -5.86 18.95 -1.00
CA SER A 83 -6.48 19.45 -2.23
C SER A 83 -7.41 20.64 -2.08
N ALA A 84 -7.83 21.08 -0.91
CA ALA A 84 -8.95 22.03 -0.86
C ALA A 84 -8.76 23.34 -0.07
N GLU A 85 -7.76 23.48 0.79
CA GLU A 85 -7.73 24.68 1.68
C GLU A 85 -6.48 25.57 1.58
N SER A 86 -5.65 25.47 0.56
CA SER A 86 -4.37 26.15 0.58
C SER A 86 -4.06 27.07 -0.62
N ASP A 87 -5.03 27.54 -1.35
CA ASP A 87 -4.71 28.35 -2.54
C ASP A 87 -4.17 29.76 -2.21
N SER A 88 -4.44 30.32 -1.05
CA SER A 88 -4.01 31.66 -0.71
C SER A 88 -2.78 31.75 0.23
N SER A 89 -2.54 30.75 1.08
CA SER A 89 -1.38 30.74 2.00
C SER A 89 -0.19 29.91 1.50
N GLN A 90 -0.38 29.10 0.48
CA GLN A 90 0.63 28.18 -0.06
C GLN A 90 1.67 28.89 -0.96
N TYR A 91 1.32 30.03 -1.54
CA TYR A 91 2.24 30.83 -2.38
C TYR A 91 3.35 31.54 -1.59
N LEU A 92 3.20 31.64 -0.27
CA LEU A 92 4.17 32.33 0.59
C LEU A 92 5.19 31.40 1.28
N GLN A 93 5.09 30.07 1.09
CA GLN A 93 6.03 29.13 1.70
C GLN A 93 7.23 28.83 0.78
N PRO A 94 8.46 28.77 1.31
CA PRO A 94 9.65 28.43 0.53
C PRO A 94 9.52 27.03 -0.08
N ILE A 95 9.85 26.87 -1.35
CA ILE A 95 9.76 25.67 -2.19
C ILE A 95 10.29 24.41 -1.47
N LYS A 96 11.36 24.56 -0.68
CA LYS A 96 11.98 23.47 0.09
C LYS A 96 11.06 22.89 1.18
N LYS A 97 10.25 23.71 1.85
CA LYS A 97 9.29 23.26 2.88
C LYS A 97 8.11 22.50 2.26
N ARG A 98 7.69 22.90 1.07
CA ARG A 98 6.61 22.25 0.32
C ARG A 98 7.02 20.84 -0.14
N GLY A 99 8.23 20.69 -0.70
CA GLY A 99 8.76 19.39 -1.09
C GLY A 99 8.93 18.40 0.07
N LEU A 100 9.31 18.89 1.26
CA LEU A 100 9.44 18.06 2.46
C LEU A 100 8.08 17.57 2.97
N ARG A 101 7.07 18.43 2.96
CA ARG A 101 5.70 18.04 3.36
C ARG A 101 5.12 16.95 2.47
N THR A 102 5.24 17.09 1.15
CA THR A 102 4.80 16.07 0.19
C THR A 102 5.55 14.77 0.38
N MET A 103 6.86 14.81 0.61
CA MET A 103 7.66 13.61 0.89
C MET A 103 7.21 12.91 2.18
N ILE A 104 6.94 13.66 3.25
CA ILE A 104 6.44 13.10 4.52
C ILE A 104 5.06 12.46 4.30
N ALA A 105 4.15 13.09 3.57
CA ALA A 105 2.85 12.54 3.24
C ALA A 105 2.97 11.23 2.44
N ASP A 106 3.82 11.21 1.39
CA ASP A 106 4.13 10.01 0.61
C ASP A 106 4.67 8.85 1.48
N ILE A 107 5.59 9.16 2.41
CA ILE A 107 6.16 8.19 3.36
C ILE A 107 5.10 7.67 4.32
N SER A 108 4.29 8.56 4.89
CA SER A 108 3.24 8.21 5.85
C SER A 108 2.17 7.33 5.21
N ALA A 109 1.71 7.68 3.99
CA ALA A 109 0.75 6.89 3.24
C ALA A 109 1.28 5.49 2.91
N THR A 110 2.54 5.42 2.46
CA THR A 110 3.22 4.15 2.20
C THR A 110 3.31 3.30 3.47
N LEU A 111 3.71 3.91 4.59
CA LEU A 111 3.87 3.22 5.86
C LEU A 111 2.54 2.68 6.38
N ILE A 112 1.47 3.48 6.35
CA ILE A 112 0.13 3.08 6.78
C ILE A 112 -0.36 1.89 5.95
N GLY A 113 -0.33 2.00 4.61
CA GLY A 113 -0.78 0.93 3.73
C GLY A 113 0.05 -0.35 3.89
N ALA A 114 1.37 -0.23 4.02
CA ALA A 114 2.27 -1.37 4.22
C ALA A 114 2.05 -2.04 5.57
N ILE A 115 1.90 -1.28 6.66
CA ILE A 115 1.66 -1.82 8.01
C ILE A 115 0.35 -2.58 8.07
N ILE A 116 -0.74 -2.06 7.50
CA ILE A 116 -2.05 -2.71 7.57
C ILE A 116 -2.02 -4.07 6.87
N VAL A 117 -1.41 -4.12 5.68
CA VAL A 117 -1.27 -5.39 4.95
C VAL A 117 -0.32 -6.33 5.67
N ALA A 118 0.84 -5.86 6.11
CA ALA A 118 1.79 -6.68 6.85
C ALA A 118 1.22 -7.20 8.17
N PHE A 119 0.45 -6.37 8.90
CA PHE A 119 -0.21 -6.75 10.14
C PHE A 119 -1.23 -7.88 9.95
N SER A 120 -1.93 -7.92 8.83
CA SER A 120 -2.92 -8.98 8.54
C SER A 120 -2.27 -10.31 8.20
N ILE A 121 -1.09 -10.32 7.57
CA ILE A 121 -0.41 -11.52 7.07
C ILE A 121 0.65 -12.02 8.07
N ALA A 122 1.38 -11.14 8.74
CA ALA A 122 2.49 -11.50 9.61
C ALA A 122 2.17 -12.53 10.72
N PRO A 123 0.99 -12.48 11.39
CA PRO A 123 0.67 -13.46 12.43
C PRO A 123 0.33 -14.86 11.88
N THR A 124 0.06 -14.99 10.58
CA THR A 124 -0.31 -16.26 9.94
C THR A 124 0.89 -17.14 9.66
N ASP A 125 0.65 -18.41 9.39
CA ASP A 125 1.71 -19.36 8.98
C ASP A 125 1.99 -19.33 7.47
N GLU A 126 1.44 -18.35 6.75
CA GLU A 126 1.63 -18.24 5.30
C GLU A 126 3.07 -17.94 4.92
N ILE A 127 3.70 -16.98 5.60
CA ILE A 127 5.08 -16.59 5.30
C ILE A 127 6.08 -17.72 5.56
N PRO A 128 6.06 -18.42 6.71
CA PRO A 128 6.89 -19.61 6.92
C PRO A 128 6.67 -20.71 5.87
N THR A 129 5.41 -20.98 5.54
CA THR A 129 5.05 -22.01 4.53
C THR A 129 5.55 -21.66 3.14
N LEU A 130 5.35 -20.41 2.70
CA LEU A 130 5.87 -19.90 1.43
C LEU A 130 7.41 -19.90 1.42
N ALA A 131 8.02 -19.52 2.53
CA ALA A 131 9.47 -19.53 2.65
C ALA A 131 10.05 -20.95 2.55
N ALA A 132 9.40 -21.96 3.11
CA ALA A 132 9.83 -23.35 2.99
C ALA A 132 9.75 -23.87 1.54
N SER A 133 8.76 -23.46 0.78
CA SER A 133 8.52 -23.89 -0.61
C SER A 133 9.26 -23.04 -1.67
N ALA A 134 9.62 -21.80 -1.36
CA ALA A 134 10.23 -20.88 -2.31
C ALA A 134 11.70 -21.22 -2.55
N SER A 135 12.10 -21.40 -3.81
CA SER A 135 13.51 -21.51 -4.19
C SER A 135 14.19 -20.13 -4.22
N SER A 136 15.53 -20.12 -4.08
CA SER A 136 16.29 -18.85 -4.14
C SER A 136 16.07 -18.04 -5.42
N PRO A 137 15.98 -18.62 -6.64
CA PRO A 137 15.65 -17.88 -7.84
C PRO A 137 14.25 -17.25 -7.78
N TRP A 138 13.29 -17.91 -7.11
CA TRP A 138 11.94 -17.41 -6.94
C TRP A 138 11.87 -16.12 -6.11
N LEU A 139 12.73 -16.00 -5.10
CA LEU A 139 12.84 -14.78 -4.31
C LEU A 139 13.26 -13.57 -5.16
N LEU A 140 14.16 -13.77 -6.13
CA LEU A 140 14.53 -12.71 -7.08
C LEU A 140 13.37 -12.26 -7.94
N ILE A 141 12.53 -13.22 -8.39
CA ILE A 141 11.32 -12.90 -9.14
C ILE A 141 10.34 -12.09 -8.28
N ILE A 142 10.19 -12.44 -7.00
CA ILE A 142 9.34 -11.70 -6.05
C ILE A 142 9.85 -10.26 -5.87
N ILE A 143 11.15 -10.06 -5.71
CA ILE A 143 11.75 -8.71 -5.62
C ILE A 143 11.48 -7.92 -6.90
N ALA A 144 11.76 -8.50 -8.05
CA ALA A 144 11.54 -7.84 -9.33
C ALA A 144 10.07 -7.48 -9.53
N ALA A 145 9.16 -8.41 -9.22
CA ALA A 145 7.73 -8.19 -9.30
C ALA A 145 7.26 -7.08 -8.36
N SER A 146 7.69 -7.08 -7.09
CA SER A 146 7.31 -6.03 -6.13
C SER A 146 7.77 -4.64 -6.58
N LEU A 147 8.99 -4.53 -7.11
CA LEU A 147 9.50 -3.27 -7.65
C LEU A 147 8.74 -2.83 -8.90
N PHE A 148 8.46 -3.76 -9.81
CA PHE A 148 7.73 -3.48 -11.04
C PHE A 148 6.31 -3.00 -10.77
N ILE A 149 5.60 -3.66 -9.86
CA ILE A 149 4.23 -3.29 -9.47
C ILE A 149 4.23 -1.94 -8.77
N SER A 150 5.13 -1.75 -7.79
CA SER A 150 5.25 -0.49 -7.08
C SER A 150 5.56 0.66 -8.04
N TYR A 151 6.44 0.44 -9.01
CA TYR A 151 6.74 1.41 -10.06
C TYR A 151 5.51 1.71 -10.93
N GLY A 152 4.80 0.67 -11.37
CA GLY A 152 3.58 0.81 -12.16
C GLY A 152 2.49 1.62 -11.45
N ILE A 153 2.28 1.38 -10.16
CA ILE A 153 1.33 2.12 -9.34
C ILE A 153 1.77 3.59 -9.17
N VAL A 154 3.04 3.83 -8.86
CA VAL A 154 3.59 5.20 -8.74
C VAL A 154 3.50 5.96 -10.07
N PHE A 155 3.73 5.27 -11.18
CA PHE A 155 3.62 5.84 -12.52
C PHE A 155 2.17 6.18 -12.86
N ALA A 156 1.23 5.27 -12.61
CA ALA A 156 -0.19 5.50 -12.82
C ALA A 156 -0.72 6.67 -11.97
N ALA A 157 -0.32 6.76 -10.70
CA ALA A 157 -0.64 7.88 -9.83
C ALA A 157 -0.07 9.21 -10.37
N GLY A 158 1.15 9.19 -10.89
CA GLY A 158 1.77 10.36 -11.52
C GLY A 158 1.02 10.86 -12.75
N PHE A 159 0.45 9.96 -13.55
CA PHE A 159 -0.36 10.32 -14.72
C PHE A 159 -1.71 10.94 -14.34
N ALA A 160 -2.37 10.40 -13.33
CA ALA A 160 -3.66 10.92 -12.85
C ALA A 160 -3.54 12.37 -12.32
N ASN A 161 -2.38 12.73 -11.74
CA ASN A 161 -2.10 14.04 -11.16
C ASN A 161 -1.31 15.01 -12.08
N GLN A 162 -1.11 14.66 -13.35
CA GLN A 162 -0.22 15.42 -14.25
C GLN A 162 -0.66 16.87 -14.51
N HIS A 163 -1.94 17.20 -14.35
CA HIS A 163 -2.45 18.57 -14.51
C HIS A 163 -2.02 19.54 -13.40
N GLN A 164 -1.57 19.06 -12.24
CA GLN A 164 -1.17 19.93 -11.12
C GLN A 164 0.35 19.95 -10.83
N HIS A 165 1.15 19.06 -11.41
CA HIS A 165 2.53 18.84 -10.98
C HIS A 165 3.64 19.49 -11.82
N HIS A 166 3.34 20.35 -12.80
CA HIS A 166 4.39 21.01 -13.60
C HIS A 166 5.32 21.94 -12.81
N LEU A 167 5.07 22.21 -11.53
CA LEU A 167 5.82 23.23 -10.76
C LEU A 167 6.50 22.72 -9.47
N LEU A 168 6.48 21.42 -9.16
CA LEU A 168 7.00 20.94 -7.89
C LEU A 168 8.14 19.93 -8.07
N ASN A 169 9.36 20.42 -8.21
CA ASN A 169 10.57 19.63 -8.00
C ASN A 169 10.70 19.30 -6.51
N GLY A 170 10.20 18.13 -6.08
CA GLY A 170 10.46 17.58 -4.75
C GLY A 170 11.92 17.14 -4.61
N ILE A 171 12.34 16.80 -3.38
CA ILE A 171 13.72 16.35 -3.06
C ILE A 171 14.09 15.07 -3.83
N LEU A 172 13.12 14.28 -4.26
CA LEU A 172 13.28 13.10 -5.14
C LEU A 172 12.56 13.37 -6.47
N PRO A 173 13.26 13.93 -7.46
CA PRO A 173 12.63 14.34 -8.72
C PRO A 173 12.25 13.19 -9.65
N THR A 174 12.75 11.96 -9.39
CA THR A 174 12.55 10.81 -10.27
C THR A 174 11.51 9.83 -9.71
N PRO A 175 10.60 9.29 -10.56
CA PRO A 175 9.64 8.24 -10.15
C PRO A 175 10.34 7.01 -9.54
N ILE A 176 11.51 6.68 -10.06
CA ILE A 176 12.34 5.56 -9.58
C ILE A 176 12.79 5.79 -8.13
N GLY A 177 13.26 6.99 -7.78
CA GLY A 177 13.67 7.31 -6.40
C GLY A 177 12.51 7.16 -5.41
N LYS A 178 11.32 7.63 -5.78
CA LYS A 178 10.11 7.46 -4.98
C LYS A 178 9.72 5.99 -4.81
N THR A 179 9.86 5.18 -5.85
CA THR A 179 9.58 3.75 -5.82
C THR A 179 10.54 3.00 -4.89
N ILE A 180 11.84 3.27 -5.00
CA ILE A 180 12.87 2.65 -4.15
C ILE A 180 12.63 2.99 -2.68
N LEU A 181 12.35 4.26 -2.37
CA LEU A 181 12.05 4.70 -1.01
C LEU A 181 10.80 3.99 -0.46
N SER A 182 9.74 3.95 -1.25
CA SER A 182 8.48 3.25 -0.89
C SER A 182 8.73 1.76 -0.63
N TYR A 183 9.53 1.12 -1.46
CA TYR A 183 9.90 -0.28 -1.30
C TYR A 183 10.68 -0.53 0.01
N LEU A 184 11.67 0.30 0.31
CA LEU A 184 12.45 0.18 1.54
C LEU A 184 11.59 0.39 2.79
N ILE A 185 10.66 1.33 2.77
CA ILE A 185 9.71 1.57 3.87
C ILE A 185 8.81 0.35 4.06
N SER A 186 8.31 -0.23 2.99
CA SER A 186 7.45 -1.43 3.06
C SER A 186 8.22 -2.66 3.57
N LEU A 187 9.48 -2.83 3.17
CA LEU A 187 10.33 -3.90 3.72
C LEU A 187 10.60 -3.69 5.21
N LEU A 188 10.86 -2.45 5.64
CA LEU A 188 11.05 -2.13 7.05
C LEU A 188 9.78 -2.42 7.85
N ALA A 189 8.61 -2.02 7.35
CA ALA A 189 7.32 -2.33 7.97
C ALA A 189 7.10 -3.84 8.09
N SER A 190 7.44 -4.61 7.05
CA SER A 190 7.34 -6.07 7.04
C SER A 190 8.25 -6.71 8.07
N ALA A 191 9.52 -6.29 8.15
CA ALA A 191 10.48 -6.78 9.14
C ALA A 191 10.02 -6.48 10.57
N LEU A 192 9.53 -5.26 10.82
CA LEU A 192 8.99 -4.86 12.12
C LEU A 192 7.77 -5.68 12.52
N MET A 193 6.84 -5.95 11.58
CA MET A 193 5.65 -6.75 11.86
C MET A 193 6.01 -8.22 12.14
N LEU A 194 6.92 -8.82 11.39
CA LEU A 194 7.41 -10.19 11.65
C LEU A 194 8.07 -10.30 13.01
N TRP A 195 8.85 -9.31 13.40
CA TRP A 195 9.47 -9.24 14.72
C TRP A 195 8.42 -9.04 15.82
N PHE A 196 7.48 -8.13 15.63
CA PHE A 196 6.41 -7.83 16.58
C PHE A 196 5.54 -9.05 16.88
N PHE A 197 5.20 -9.85 15.86
CA PHE A 197 4.43 -11.09 16.01
C PHE A 197 5.29 -12.29 16.38
N ASN A 198 6.56 -12.07 16.76
CA ASN A 198 7.50 -13.11 17.16
C ASN A 198 7.70 -14.22 16.10
N ARG A 199 7.53 -13.87 14.82
CA ARG A 199 7.83 -14.75 13.68
C ARG A 199 9.30 -14.73 13.30
N LEU A 200 10.00 -13.67 13.70
CA LEU A 200 11.46 -13.52 13.64
C LEU A 200 11.96 -13.02 14.98
N SER A 201 13.04 -13.63 15.46
CA SER A 201 13.75 -13.22 16.65
C SER A 201 15.16 -12.71 16.29
N LEU A 202 15.78 -11.91 17.16
CA LEU A 202 17.13 -11.40 16.93
C LEU A 202 18.21 -12.49 16.90
N SER A 203 17.87 -13.68 17.40
CA SER A 203 18.74 -14.87 17.36
C SER A 203 18.67 -15.63 16.04
N ASP A 204 17.67 -15.33 15.21
CA ASP A 204 17.51 -16.03 13.94
C ASP A 204 18.57 -15.62 12.93
N PRO A 205 19.02 -16.54 12.05
CA PRO A 205 20.02 -16.24 11.04
C PRO A 205 19.51 -15.15 10.08
N TRP A 206 20.41 -14.23 9.69
CA TRP A 206 20.08 -13.11 8.80
C TRP A 206 19.42 -13.54 7.48
N PHE A 207 19.74 -14.74 6.99
CA PHE A 207 19.12 -15.31 5.79
C PHE A 207 17.61 -15.55 5.97
N LEU A 208 17.19 -16.01 7.15
CA LEU A 208 15.77 -16.19 7.48
C LEU A 208 15.05 -14.86 7.54
N TRP A 209 15.67 -13.85 8.15
CA TRP A 209 15.18 -12.48 8.17
C TRP A 209 14.95 -11.95 6.77
N LEU A 210 15.93 -12.08 5.89
CA LEU A 210 15.85 -11.62 4.52
C LEU A 210 14.72 -12.33 3.76
N ARG A 211 14.63 -13.65 3.90
CA ARG A 211 13.65 -14.46 3.19
C ARG A 211 12.24 -14.14 3.60
N TYR A 212 11.95 -14.07 4.89
CA TYR A 212 10.61 -13.75 5.40
C TYR A 212 10.22 -12.30 5.10
N THR A 213 11.15 -11.37 5.28
CA THR A 213 10.91 -9.95 4.97
C THR A 213 10.63 -9.72 3.50
N LEU A 214 11.31 -10.39 2.59
CA LEU A 214 11.07 -10.27 1.15
C LEU A 214 9.70 -10.84 0.76
N LEU A 215 9.31 -11.98 1.33
CA LEU A 215 8.02 -12.60 1.05
C LEU A 215 6.86 -11.75 1.54
N LEU A 216 6.92 -11.26 2.78
CA LEU A 216 5.91 -10.34 3.31
C LEU A 216 6.03 -8.94 2.67
N GLY A 217 7.22 -8.57 2.24
CA GLY A 217 7.51 -7.30 1.58
C GLY A 217 6.73 -7.10 0.27
N LEU A 218 6.45 -8.17 -0.47
CA LEU A 218 5.67 -8.08 -1.70
C LEU A 218 4.25 -7.55 -1.45
N PRO A 219 3.39 -8.19 -0.64
CA PRO A 219 2.06 -7.67 -0.35
C PRO A 219 2.11 -6.32 0.38
N ALA A 220 3.05 -6.11 1.31
CA ALA A 220 3.22 -4.83 2.00
C ALA A 220 3.59 -3.69 1.05
N THR A 221 4.43 -3.93 0.04
CA THR A 221 4.80 -2.93 -0.97
C THR A 221 3.60 -2.52 -1.82
N ILE A 222 2.77 -3.47 -2.19
CA ILE A 222 1.55 -3.20 -2.94
C ILE A 222 0.56 -2.42 -2.08
N GLY A 223 0.39 -2.80 -0.80
CA GLY A 223 -0.43 -2.07 0.16
C GLY A 223 0.06 -0.62 0.37
N GLY A 224 1.38 -0.43 0.49
CA GLY A 224 1.98 0.90 0.59
C GLY A 224 1.79 1.75 -0.66
N ALA A 225 1.92 1.16 -1.85
CA ALA A 225 1.67 1.84 -3.10
C ALA A 225 0.18 2.18 -3.28
N ALA A 226 -0.73 1.28 -2.91
CA ALA A 226 -2.17 1.52 -2.90
C ALA A 226 -2.57 2.64 -1.92
N GLY A 227 -1.95 2.69 -0.74
CA GLY A 227 -2.12 3.80 0.20
C GLY A 227 -1.74 5.16 -0.37
N ARG A 228 -0.69 5.22 -1.19
CA ARG A 228 -0.28 6.46 -1.88
C ARG A 228 -1.21 6.88 -3.00
N LEU A 229 -1.85 5.92 -3.69
CA LEU A 229 -2.89 6.24 -4.69
C LEU A 229 -4.09 6.95 -4.06
N ALA A 230 -4.29 6.74 -2.77
CA ALA A 230 -5.45 7.22 -2.03
C ALA A 230 -5.35 8.69 -1.61
N ILE A 231 -4.16 9.30 -1.67
CA ILE A 231 -3.88 10.69 -1.28
C ILE A 231 -3.48 11.54 -2.49
#